data_73bf69220655a1f30ae8e0c08e654828
#
_entry.id   73bf69220655a1f30ae8e0c08e654828
#
_cell.length_a   1.000
_cell.length_b   1.000
_cell.length_c   1.000
_cell.angle_alpha   90.00
_cell.angle_beta   90.00
_cell.angle_gamma   90.00
#
_symmetry.space_group_name_H-M   'P 1'
#
loop_
_entity.id
_entity.type
_entity.pdbx_description
1 polymer ?
#
loop_
_entity_poly.entity_id
_entity_poly.type
_entity_poly.pdbx_seq_one_letter_code
_entity_poly.pdbx_strand_id
1 'polypeptide(L)'
;METQQVKINVNGADYLVKAGQSVLEACRSVGVEIPFFCYHPNLKVAGSCRMCLVTIGLPARDRATGEMLKKSDGSPEIAFMPKPAIACGTNVAENMHIITDSDAVKSCRESVLEFLLLNHPLDCPICDKAGECKLQEYANRYGAGESRYIESKNVKPKKVEVAGKIILDSERCIECSRCIRFCNEFIGKSVFGFTKRGSKTEIAVYGDDNDSNYLLNVVDGCPVGALTEKAFRFKMRTWFLKTAKSICAESS
;
A
#
# COMPACT_ATOMS: atom_id res chain seq x y z
N MET A 1 -25.03 -12.80 -14.61
CA MET A 1 -23.73 -13.04 -15.25
C MET A 1 -22.92 -13.92 -14.29
N GLU A 2 -22.64 -15.15 -14.65
CA GLU A 2 -21.78 -16.02 -13.86
C GLU A 2 -20.37 -15.40 -13.82
N THR A 3 -19.89 -15.15 -12.64
CA THR A 3 -18.55 -14.59 -12.46
C THR A 3 -17.54 -15.71 -12.73
N GLN A 4 -16.82 -15.64 -13.82
CA GLN A 4 -15.78 -16.60 -14.15
C GLN A 4 -14.79 -16.72 -12.99
N GLN A 5 -14.54 -17.95 -12.55
CA GLN A 5 -13.57 -18.25 -11.47
C GLN A 5 -12.32 -18.89 -12.06
N VAL A 6 -11.22 -18.70 -11.39
CA VAL A 6 -9.92 -19.33 -11.70
C VAL A 6 -9.38 -20.02 -10.47
N LYS A 7 -8.71 -21.14 -10.67
CA LYS A 7 -8.04 -21.89 -9.61
C LYS A 7 -6.64 -21.31 -9.42
N ILE A 8 -6.31 -20.98 -8.18
CA ILE A 8 -4.97 -20.54 -7.78
C ILE A 8 -4.49 -21.36 -6.59
N ASN A 9 -3.18 -21.43 -6.41
CA ASN A 9 -2.55 -22.00 -5.22
C ASN A 9 -1.90 -20.87 -4.42
N VAL A 10 -2.23 -20.74 -3.14
CA VAL A 10 -1.64 -19.74 -2.25
C VAL A 10 -0.98 -20.48 -1.08
N ASN A 11 0.34 -20.35 -0.95
CA ASN A 11 1.15 -20.99 0.09
C ASN A 11 0.89 -22.52 0.22
N GLY A 12 0.67 -23.19 -0.91
CA GLY A 12 0.42 -24.63 -0.95
C GLY A 12 -1.04 -25.05 -0.87
N ALA A 13 -1.99 -24.16 -0.60
CA ALA A 13 -3.43 -24.44 -0.57
C ALA A 13 -4.11 -23.93 -1.84
N ASP A 14 -5.05 -24.72 -2.39
CA ASP A 14 -5.79 -24.40 -3.58
C ASP A 14 -7.08 -23.63 -3.25
N TYR A 15 -7.37 -22.59 -4.04
CA TYR A 15 -8.55 -21.73 -3.90
C TYR A 15 -9.18 -21.43 -5.25
N LEU A 16 -10.49 -21.27 -5.26
CA LEU A 16 -11.23 -20.69 -6.38
C LEU A 16 -11.50 -19.22 -6.11
N VAL A 17 -11.06 -18.36 -7.00
CA VAL A 17 -11.16 -16.91 -6.87
C VAL A 17 -11.73 -16.28 -8.14
N LYS A 18 -12.26 -15.07 -8.04
CA LYS A 18 -12.83 -14.35 -9.16
C LYS A 18 -11.75 -14.01 -10.20
N ALA A 19 -11.99 -14.33 -11.48
CA ALA A 19 -11.10 -13.97 -12.57
C ALA A 19 -10.97 -12.44 -12.72
N GLY A 20 -9.79 -11.98 -13.16
CA GLY A 20 -9.54 -10.56 -13.45
C GLY A 20 -9.21 -9.69 -12.23
N GLN A 21 -9.34 -10.21 -11.01
CA GLN A 21 -8.89 -9.47 -9.81
C GLN A 21 -7.36 -9.54 -9.65
N SER A 22 -6.80 -8.61 -8.89
CA SER A 22 -5.38 -8.64 -8.56
C SER A 22 -5.04 -9.79 -7.59
N VAL A 23 -3.80 -10.26 -7.62
CA VAL A 23 -3.27 -11.23 -6.65
C VAL A 23 -3.48 -10.77 -5.20
N LEU A 24 -3.32 -9.44 -4.95
CA LEU A 24 -3.56 -8.86 -3.62
C LEU A 24 -5.01 -9.06 -3.16
N GLU A 25 -5.98 -8.78 -4.03
CA GLU A 25 -7.41 -8.94 -3.71
C GLU A 25 -7.80 -10.41 -3.60
N ALA A 26 -7.27 -11.25 -4.47
CA ALA A 26 -7.48 -12.69 -4.42
C ALA A 26 -6.99 -13.29 -3.09
N CYS A 27 -5.75 -13.00 -2.69
CA CYS A 27 -5.22 -13.46 -1.41
C CYS A 27 -6.05 -12.94 -0.23
N ARG A 28 -6.46 -11.67 -0.26
CA ARG A 28 -7.31 -11.08 0.78
C ARG A 28 -8.67 -11.76 0.87
N SER A 29 -9.29 -12.15 -0.26
CA SER A 29 -10.59 -12.83 -0.28
C SER A 29 -10.56 -14.23 0.35
N VAL A 30 -9.39 -14.87 0.37
CA VAL A 30 -9.17 -16.18 1.01
C VAL A 30 -8.48 -16.09 2.38
N GLY A 31 -8.44 -14.88 2.98
CA GLY A 31 -7.92 -14.68 4.33
C GLY A 31 -6.40 -14.57 4.43
N VAL A 32 -5.67 -14.51 3.31
CA VAL A 32 -4.21 -14.33 3.29
C VAL A 32 -3.85 -12.86 3.16
N GLU A 33 -3.24 -12.31 4.20
CA GLU A 33 -2.83 -10.92 4.23
C GLU A 33 -1.50 -10.68 3.50
N ILE A 34 -1.49 -9.72 2.58
CA ILE A 34 -0.28 -9.19 1.94
C ILE A 34 -0.15 -7.71 2.32
N PRO A 35 0.98 -7.27 2.92
CA PRO A 35 1.16 -5.89 3.33
C PRO A 35 1.28 -4.94 2.14
N PHE A 36 0.75 -3.72 2.28
CA PHE A 36 0.80 -2.69 1.24
C PHE A 36 0.68 -1.27 1.81
N PHE A 37 1.22 -0.27 1.10
CA PHE A 37 1.03 1.14 1.42
C PHE A 37 0.31 1.91 0.32
N CYS A 38 0.80 1.85 -0.92
CA CYS A 38 0.26 2.68 -2.00
C CYS A 38 -1.08 2.18 -2.57
N TYR A 39 -1.40 0.89 -2.43
CA TYR A 39 -2.65 0.33 -2.91
C TYR A 39 -3.86 0.85 -2.10
N HIS A 40 -4.95 1.13 -2.80
CA HIS A 40 -6.27 1.38 -2.24
C HIS A 40 -7.32 0.80 -3.21
N PRO A 41 -8.38 0.10 -2.74
CA PRO A 41 -9.32 -0.60 -3.63
C PRO A 41 -10.04 0.33 -4.63
N ASN A 42 -10.25 1.59 -4.24
CA ASN A 42 -10.97 2.57 -5.06
C ASN A 42 -10.04 3.52 -5.83
N LEU A 43 -8.73 3.27 -5.88
CA LEU A 43 -7.78 4.09 -6.63
C LEU A 43 -7.02 3.24 -7.65
N LYS A 44 -6.66 3.82 -8.79
CA LYS A 44 -5.79 3.17 -9.77
C LYS A 44 -4.50 2.68 -9.13
N VAL A 45 -4.00 1.55 -9.58
CA VAL A 45 -2.79 0.94 -9.03
C VAL A 45 -1.56 1.79 -9.33
N ALA A 46 -0.82 2.18 -8.28
CA ALA A 46 0.46 2.89 -8.42
C ALA A 46 1.66 1.94 -8.50
N GLY A 47 1.64 0.82 -7.76
CA GLY A 47 2.73 -0.16 -7.72
C GLY A 47 4.07 0.37 -7.18
N SER A 48 4.10 1.56 -6.55
CA SER A 48 5.33 2.28 -6.19
C SER A 48 5.97 1.83 -4.88
N CYS A 49 5.18 1.44 -3.87
CA CYS A 49 5.72 1.15 -2.54
C CYS A 49 6.48 -0.17 -2.42
N ARG A 50 6.29 -1.11 -3.33
CA ARG A 50 6.93 -2.44 -3.37
C ARG A 50 6.71 -3.32 -2.13
N MET A 51 5.85 -2.94 -1.19
CA MET A 51 5.59 -3.72 0.02
C MET A 51 4.80 -5.00 -0.27
N CYS A 52 3.98 -5.01 -1.32
CA CYS A 52 3.13 -6.14 -1.70
C CYS A 52 3.81 -7.19 -2.60
N LEU A 53 5.14 -7.28 -2.58
CA LEU A 53 5.87 -8.28 -3.34
C LEU A 53 5.52 -9.70 -2.88
N VAL A 54 5.36 -10.61 -3.86
CA VAL A 54 5.13 -12.04 -3.69
C VAL A 54 5.89 -12.82 -4.76
N THR A 55 6.21 -14.08 -4.48
CA THR A 55 6.76 -14.98 -5.49
C THR A 55 5.61 -15.59 -6.29
N ILE A 56 5.69 -15.52 -7.61
CA ILE A 56 4.67 -16.04 -8.52
C ILE A 56 5.25 -17.18 -9.35
N GLY A 57 4.53 -18.29 -9.40
CA GLY A 57 4.75 -19.40 -10.32
C GLY A 57 3.59 -19.53 -11.30
N LEU A 58 3.89 -19.78 -12.54
CA LEU A 58 2.92 -20.03 -13.61
C LEU A 58 3.16 -21.39 -14.24
N PRO A 59 2.12 -22.02 -14.84
CA PRO A 59 2.32 -23.23 -15.62
C PRO A 59 3.38 -23.02 -16.70
N ALA A 60 4.41 -23.84 -16.65
CA ALA A 60 5.50 -23.80 -17.62
C ALA A 60 4.99 -24.20 -19.03
N ARG A 61 5.49 -23.51 -20.03
CA ARG A 61 5.18 -23.83 -21.44
C ARG A 61 6.43 -24.12 -22.22
N ASP A 62 6.38 -25.10 -23.08
CA ASP A 62 7.43 -25.36 -24.05
C ASP A 62 7.58 -24.13 -24.96
N ARG A 63 8.82 -23.67 -25.18
CA ARG A 63 9.11 -22.46 -25.96
C ARG A 63 8.86 -22.62 -27.45
N ALA A 64 8.95 -23.86 -27.98
CA ALA A 64 8.80 -24.13 -29.41
C ALA A 64 7.34 -24.40 -29.77
N THR A 65 6.62 -25.17 -28.95
CA THR A 65 5.24 -25.61 -29.25
C THR A 65 4.17 -24.75 -28.54
N GLY A 66 4.55 -24.03 -27.46
CA GLY A 66 3.61 -23.28 -26.62
C GLY A 66 2.75 -24.17 -25.71
N GLU A 67 2.91 -25.49 -25.79
CA GLU A 67 2.14 -26.45 -24.98
C GLU A 67 2.57 -26.40 -23.50
N MET A 68 1.60 -26.68 -22.64
CA MET A 68 1.83 -26.72 -21.19
C MET A 68 2.64 -27.97 -20.82
N LEU A 69 3.77 -27.76 -20.16
CA LEU A 69 4.60 -28.84 -19.63
C LEU A 69 3.88 -29.50 -18.45
N LYS A 70 3.86 -30.81 -18.43
CA LYS A 70 3.24 -31.62 -17.37
C LYS A 70 4.28 -32.49 -16.68
N LYS A 71 4.09 -32.67 -15.38
CA LYS A 71 4.85 -33.62 -14.58
C LYS A 71 4.40 -35.06 -14.89
N SER A 72 5.11 -36.05 -14.35
CA SER A 72 4.79 -37.49 -14.48
C SER A 72 3.40 -37.86 -13.94
N ASP A 73 2.84 -37.09 -13.03
CA ASP A 73 1.51 -37.27 -12.45
C ASP A 73 0.39 -36.58 -13.26
N GLY A 74 0.71 -35.97 -14.40
CA GLY A 74 -0.22 -35.24 -15.26
C GLY A 74 -0.54 -33.81 -14.82
N SER A 75 -0.06 -33.37 -13.66
CA SER A 75 -0.20 -31.98 -13.18
C SER A 75 0.70 -31.01 -13.96
N PRO A 76 0.32 -29.72 -14.09
CA PRO A 76 1.16 -28.74 -14.75
C PRO A 76 2.50 -28.57 -13.99
N GLU A 77 3.59 -28.51 -14.73
CA GLU A 77 4.87 -28.06 -14.18
C GLU A 77 4.82 -26.56 -13.92
N ILE A 78 5.25 -26.12 -12.73
CA ILE A 78 5.19 -24.71 -12.34
C ILE A 78 6.58 -24.08 -12.42
N ALA A 79 6.70 -23.06 -13.25
CA ALA A 79 7.90 -22.23 -13.36
C ALA A 79 7.72 -20.96 -12.50
N PHE A 80 8.57 -20.80 -11.49
CA PHE A 80 8.58 -19.60 -10.66
C PHE A 80 9.35 -18.46 -11.32
N MET A 81 8.81 -17.26 -11.20
CA MET A 81 9.51 -16.04 -11.67
C MET A 81 10.79 -15.82 -10.85
N PRO A 82 11.90 -15.41 -11.49
CA PRO A 82 13.18 -15.24 -10.81
C PRO A 82 13.19 -14.07 -9.82
N LYS A 83 12.24 -13.14 -9.94
CA LYS A 83 12.10 -11.97 -9.06
C LYS A 83 10.66 -11.88 -8.53
N PRO A 84 10.46 -11.49 -7.25
CA PRO A 84 9.13 -11.22 -6.72
C PRO A 84 8.38 -10.16 -7.54
N ALA A 85 7.08 -10.37 -7.71
CA ALA A 85 6.17 -9.48 -8.44
C ALA A 85 5.26 -8.71 -7.49
N ILE A 86 4.73 -7.57 -7.94
CA ILE A 86 3.77 -6.76 -7.18
C ILE A 86 2.38 -7.42 -7.19
N ALA A 87 1.88 -7.83 -6.05
CA ALA A 87 0.55 -8.45 -5.94
C ALA A 87 -0.59 -7.50 -6.32
N CYS A 88 -0.45 -6.20 -6.04
CA CYS A 88 -1.50 -5.21 -6.34
C CYS A 88 -1.67 -4.91 -7.85
N GLY A 89 -0.67 -5.17 -8.67
CA GLY A 89 -0.67 -4.88 -10.10
C GLY A 89 -0.57 -6.13 -10.99
N THR A 90 -0.60 -7.32 -10.41
CA THR A 90 -0.59 -8.59 -11.14
C THR A 90 -1.96 -9.24 -11.02
N ASN A 91 -2.60 -9.55 -12.14
CA ASN A 91 -3.88 -10.25 -12.14
C ASN A 91 -3.68 -11.75 -11.94
N VAL A 92 -4.67 -12.38 -11.30
CA VAL A 92 -4.68 -13.84 -11.15
C VAL A 92 -4.85 -14.54 -12.49
N ALA A 93 -4.23 -15.71 -12.64
CA ALA A 93 -4.35 -16.58 -13.80
C ALA A 93 -4.62 -18.02 -13.35
N GLU A 94 -5.16 -18.83 -14.24
CA GLU A 94 -5.46 -20.25 -13.98
C GLU A 94 -4.19 -21.01 -13.62
N ASN A 95 -4.27 -21.80 -12.54
CA ASN A 95 -3.16 -22.57 -11.96
C ASN A 95 -1.94 -21.72 -11.56
N MET A 96 -2.16 -20.44 -11.22
CA MET A 96 -1.11 -19.58 -10.67
C MET A 96 -0.76 -20.02 -9.24
N HIS A 97 0.52 -20.15 -8.95
CA HIS A 97 1.05 -20.39 -7.61
C HIS A 97 1.59 -19.09 -7.01
N ILE A 98 1.19 -18.78 -5.79
CA ILE A 98 1.54 -17.55 -5.08
C ILE A 98 2.17 -17.93 -3.75
N ILE A 99 3.42 -17.50 -3.50
CA ILE A 99 4.11 -17.68 -2.23
C ILE A 99 4.29 -16.30 -1.60
N THR A 100 3.67 -16.09 -0.44
CA THR A 100 3.61 -14.79 0.22
C THR A 100 4.68 -14.58 1.29
N ASP A 101 5.45 -15.61 1.64
CA ASP A 101 6.38 -15.65 2.78
C ASP A 101 7.73 -16.31 2.47
N SER A 102 8.09 -16.45 1.18
CA SER A 102 9.42 -16.93 0.80
C SER A 102 10.53 -16.02 1.35
N ASP A 103 11.74 -16.56 1.53
CA ASP A 103 12.89 -15.79 2.03
C ASP A 103 13.20 -14.56 1.17
N ALA A 104 13.05 -14.68 -0.16
CA ALA A 104 13.17 -13.57 -1.09
C ALA A 104 12.13 -12.47 -0.82
N VAL A 105 10.88 -12.85 -0.52
CA VAL A 105 9.81 -11.90 -0.19
C VAL A 105 10.06 -11.24 1.16
N LYS A 106 10.50 -11.99 2.18
CA LYS A 106 10.84 -11.45 3.51
C LYS A 106 11.96 -10.42 3.39
N SER A 107 13.08 -10.77 2.74
CA SER A 107 14.20 -9.86 2.51
C SER A 107 13.81 -8.60 1.73
N CYS A 108 12.92 -8.71 0.73
CA CYS A 108 12.40 -7.56 0.02
C CYS A 108 11.58 -6.63 0.94
N ARG A 109 10.73 -7.18 1.82
CA ARG A 109 9.92 -6.38 2.75
C ARG A 109 10.77 -5.66 3.78
N GLU A 110 11.78 -6.35 4.35
CA GLU A 110 12.77 -5.74 5.25
C GLU A 110 13.47 -4.56 4.58
N SER A 111 13.98 -4.76 3.36
CA SER A 111 14.65 -3.70 2.59
C SER A 111 13.73 -2.52 2.30
N VAL A 112 12.46 -2.77 1.91
CA VAL A 112 11.47 -1.71 1.67
C VAL A 112 11.21 -0.91 2.94
N LEU A 113 11.04 -1.58 4.07
CA LEU A 113 10.82 -0.91 5.35
C LEU A 113 12.05 -0.11 5.79
N GLU A 114 13.25 -0.65 5.62
CA GLU A 114 14.50 0.06 5.89
C GLU A 114 14.57 1.36 5.07
N PHE A 115 14.27 1.32 3.76
CA PHE A 115 14.22 2.53 2.91
C PHE A 115 13.17 3.53 3.37
N LEU A 116 11.97 3.09 3.75
CA LEU A 116 10.92 3.97 4.23
C LEU A 116 11.26 4.62 5.57
N LEU A 117 11.96 3.90 6.45
CA LEU A 117 12.34 4.36 7.78
C LEU A 117 13.63 5.21 7.79
N LEU A 118 14.43 5.16 6.73
CA LEU A 118 15.71 5.89 6.61
C LEU A 118 15.58 7.36 7.02
N ASN A 119 14.64 8.09 6.45
CA ASN A 119 14.37 9.50 6.73
C ASN A 119 13.09 9.74 7.54
N HIS A 120 12.33 8.70 7.87
CA HIS A 120 11.10 8.84 8.65
C HIS A 120 11.45 9.30 10.08
N PRO A 121 10.80 10.35 10.63
CA PRO A 121 11.11 10.86 11.95
C PRO A 121 10.68 9.90 13.05
N LEU A 122 11.36 9.93 14.20
CA LEU A 122 11.02 9.15 15.39
C LEU A 122 9.88 9.83 16.19
N ASP A 123 8.86 10.27 15.50
CA ASP A 123 7.77 11.07 16.03
C ASP A 123 6.57 10.23 16.55
N CYS A 124 6.67 8.90 16.61
CA CYS A 124 5.53 8.05 17.02
C CYS A 124 4.87 8.52 18.33
N PRO A 125 5.61 8.94 19.37
CA PRO A 125 5.01 9.42 20.62
C PRO A 125 4.15 10.67 20.47
N ILE A 126 4.41 11.49 19.44
CA ILE A 126 3.68 12.75 19.16
C ILE A 126 2.91 12.71 17.84
N CYS A 127 2.84 11.57 17.17
CA CYS A 127 2.15 11.40 15.89
C CYS A 127 0.72 10.95 16.12
N ASP A 128 -0.26 11.66 15.56
CA ASP A 128 -1.70 11.29 15.71
C ASP A 128 -2.04 9.94 15.11
N LYS A 129 -1.27 9.45 14.13
CA LYS A 129 -1.47 8.14 13.51
C LYS A 129 -0.94 6.97 14.35
N ALA A 130 -0.28 7.22 15.48
CA ALA A 130 0.20 6.15 16.36
C ALA A 130 -0.97 5.27 16.86
N GLY A 131 -0.78 3.95 16.83
CA GLY A 131 -1.79 2.96 17.18
C GLY A 131 -2.66 2.47 16.00
N GLU A 132 -2.68 3.20 14.87
CA GLU A 132 -3.35 2.79 13.63
C GLU A 132 -2.43 2.95 12.38
N CYS A 133 -1.14 3.21 12.63
CA CYS A 133 -0.17 3.46 11.56
C CYS A 133 0.34 2.15 10.96
N LYS A 134 0.05 1.93 9.67
CA LYS A 134 0.53 0.74 8.97
C LYS A 134 2.05 0.65 8.87
N LEU A 135 2.77 1.79 8.85
CA LEU A 135 4.22 1.77 8.85
C LEU A 135 4.76 1.24 10.17
N GLN A 136 4.19 1.68 11.29
CA GLN A 136 4.56 1.20 12.63
C GLN A 136 4.27 -0.30 12.79
N GLU A 137 3.08 -0.75 12.38
CA GLU A 137 2.68 -2.15 12.43
C GLU A 137 3.60 -3.04 11.58
N TYR A 138 3.84 -2.64 10.34
CA TYR A 138 4.68 -3.42 9.42
C TYR A 138 6.16 -3.38 9.79
N ALA A 139 6.65 -2.28 10.38
CA ALA A 139 8.01 -2.22 10.90
C ALA A 139 8.24 -3.26 12.01
N ASN A 140 7.26 -3.43 12.92
CA ASN A 140 7.32 -4.45 13.96
C ASN A 140 7.20 -5.88 13.40
N ARG A 141 6.35 -6.08 12.38
CA ARG A 141 6.05 -7.44 11.87
C ARG A 141 7.05 -7.94 10.84
N TYR A 142 7.61 -7.07 10.03
CA TYR A 142 8.43 -7.42 8.86
C TYR A 142 9.79 -6.71 8.82
N GLY A 143 10.05 -5.78 9.71
CA GLY A 143 11.32 -5.04 9.74
C GLY A 143 12.41 -5.80 10.48
N ALA A 144 13.67 -5.41 10.23
CA ALA A 144 14.84 -5.99 10.88
C ALA A 144 15.02 -5.60 12.36
N GLY A 145 14.23 -4.63 12.85
CA GLY A 145 14.28 -4.15 14.25
C GLY A 145 15.36 -3.11 14.53
N GLU A 146 16.47 -3.14 13.84
CA GLU A 146 17.61 -2.23 14.04
C GLU A 146 17.85 -1.36 12.79
N SER A 147 18.34 -0.14 13.00
CA SER A 147 18.74 0.78 11.94
C SER A 147 20.23 0.71 11.69
N ARG A 148 20.64 0.49 10.44
CA ARG A 148 22.04 0.60 10.00
C ARG A 148 22.43 2.03 9.58
N TYR A 149 21.46 2.95 9.59
CA TYR A 149 21.64 4.33 9.14
C TYR A 149 22.25 5.18 10.25
N ILE A 150 23.41 5.76 9.99
CA ILE A 150 24.19 6.55 10.95
C ILE A 150 24.20 8.06 10.64
N GLU A 151 23.71 8.46 9.44
CA GLU A 151 23.67 9.87 9.05
C GLU A 151 22.44 10.58 9.61
N SER A 152 22.45 11.90 9.58
CA SER A 152 21.31 12.73 9.98
C SER A 152 20.15 12.58 9.00
N LYS A 153 18.93 12.42 9.54
CA LYS A 153 17.72 12.37 8.72
C LYS A 153 17.46 13.71 8.04
N ASN A 154 16.89 13.66 6.84
CA ASN A 154 16.51 14.85 6.08
C ASN A 154 15.43 15.65 6.82
N VAL A 155 15.61 16.96 6.90
CA VAL A 155 14.61 17.89 7.45
C VAL A 155 13.71 18.37 6.30
N LYS A 156 12.40 18.26 6.50
CA LYS A 156 11.35 18.71 5.56
C LYS A 156 10.32 19.57 6.31
N PRO A 157 9.48 20.35 5.60
CA PRO A 157 8.42 21.15 6.26
C PRO A 157 7.44 20.27 7.05
N LYS A 158 7.12 20.67 8.30
CA LYS A 158 6.29 19.88 9.22
C LYS A 158 4.86 20.39 9.45
N LYS A 159 4.55 21.61 9.15
CA LYS A 159 3.25 22.24 9.47
C LYS A 159 2.72 23.02 8.27
N VAL A 160 2.64 22.36 7.11
CA VAL A 160 2.08 22.99 5.92
C VAL A 160 0.56 22.87 5.99
N GLU A 161 -0.11 24.00 6.08
CA GLU A 161 -1.56 24.07 6.10
C GLU A 161 -2.11 23.90 4.68
N VAL A 162 -3.14 23.06 4.52
CA VAL A 162 -3.80 22.80 3.25
C VAL A 162 -5.28 23.09 3.39
N ALA A 163 -5.79 24.02 2.58
CA ALA A 163 -7.21 24.42 2.52
C ALA A 163 -7.83 24.75 3.89
N GLY A 164 -7.06 25.28 4.82
CA GLY A 164 -7.53 25.62 6.17
C GLY A 164 -7.94 24.45 7.06
N LYS A 165 -8.02 23.22 6.53
CA LYS A 165 -8.61 22.04 7.17
C LYS A 165 -7.59 20.93 7.48
N ILE A 166 -6.49 20.84 6.75
CA ILE A 166 -5.51 19.76 6.82
C ILE A 166 -4.13 20.30 7.15
N ILE A 167 -3.36 19.55 7.93
CA ILE A 167 -1.95 19.80 8.17
C ILE A 167 -1.12 18.69 7.54
N LEU A 168 -0.20 19.06 6.65
CA LEU A 168 0.79 18.18 6.05
C LEU A 168 2.09 18.26 6.84
N ASP A 169 2.61 17.08 7.23
CA ASP A 169 3.95 16.87 7.76
C ASP A 169 4.76 16.09 6.71
N SER A 170 5.63 16.79 5.99
CA SER A 170 6.38 16.20 4.87
C SER A 170 7.44 15.19 5.33
N GLU A 171 7.94 15.27 6.56
CA GLU A 171 8.89 14.28 7.09
C GLU A 171 8.24 12.90 7.31
N ARG A 172 6.95 12.89 7.68
CA ARG A 172 6.20 11.65 7.90
C ARG A 172 5.70 11.00 6.61
N CYS A 173 5.79 11.70 5.48
CA CYS A 173 5.30 11.21 4.20
C CYS A 173 6.18 10.07 3.66
N ILE A 174 5.54 8.96 3.26
CA ILE A 174 6.18 7.80 2.61
C ILE A 174 6.00 7.79 1.09
N GLU A 175 5.60 8.90 0.50
CA GLU A 175 5.49 9.12 -0.95
C GLU A 175 4.61 8.08 -1.67
N CYS A 176 3.56 7.57 -1.01
CA CYS A 176 2.66 6.54 -1.53
C CYS A 176 1.67 7.03 -2.60
N SER A 177 1.62 8.33 -2.87
CA SER A 177 0.74 9.00 -3.85
C SER A 177 -0.78 8.85 -3.66
N ARG A 178 -1.29 8.30 -2.55
CA ARG A 178 -2.74 8.12 -2.37
C ARG A 178 -3.49 9.46 -2.42
N CYS A 179 -3.01 10.49 -1.71
CA CYS A 179 -3.61 11.82 -1.71
C CYS A 179 -3.65 12.44 -3.11
N ILE A 180 -2.57 12.34 -3.88
CA ILE A 180 -2.48 12.84 -5.25
C ILE A 180 -3.51 12.13 -6.15
N ARG A 181 -3.54 10.79 -6.12
CA ARG A 181 -4.47 10.00 -6.93
C ARG A 181 -5.92 10.23 -6.52
N PHE A 182 -6.20 10.33 -5.23
CA PHE A 182 -7.54 10.63 -4.74
C PHE A 182 -8.04 11.96 -5.30
N CYS A 183 -7.25 13.02 -5.19
CA CYS A 183 -7.64 14.34 -5.72
C CYS A 183 -7.84 14.30 -7.24
N ASN A 184 -6.95 13.66 -7.98
CA ASN A 184 -7.05 13.58 -9.44
C ASN A 184 -8.23 12.71 -9.92
N GLU A 185 -8.52 11.59 -9.23
CA GLU A 185 -9.50 10.59 -9.67
C GLU A 185 -10.92 10.89 -9.16
N PHE A 186 -11.07 11.44 -7.95
CA PHE A 186 -12.37 11.69 -7.32
C PHE A 186 -12.75 13.17 -7.27
N ILE A 187 -11.82 14.05 -6.93
CA ILE A 187 -12.11 15.50 -6.88
C ILE A 187 -12.01 16.13 -8.28
N GLY A 188 -11.20 15.52 -9.17
CA GLY A 188 -10.96 16.06 -10.51
C GLY A 188 -10.05 17.29 -10.53
N LYS A 189 -9.37 17.60 -9.42
CA LYS A 189 -8.45 18.73 -9.29
C LYS A 189 -7.09 18.25 -8.78
N SER A 190 -5.99 18.77 -9.31
CA SER A 190 -4.63 18.49 -8.85
C SER A 190 -4.29 19.35 -7.64
N VAL A 191 -4.77 18.97 -6.45
CA VAL A 191 -4.48 19.65 -5.18
C VAL A 191 -3.08 19.33 -4.69
N PHE A 192 -2.64 18.08 -4.86
CA PHE A 192 -1.33 17.59 -4.42
C PHE A 192 -0.50 17.11 -5.61
N GLY A 193 0.80 17.24 -5.50
CA GLY A 193 1.75 16.67 -6.45
C GLY A 193 3.12 16.48 -5.82
N PHE A 194 3.98 15.75 -6.50
CA PHE A 194 5.38 15.63 -6.08
C PHE A 194 6.20 16.83 -6.54
N THR A 195 7.09 17.30 -5.68
CA THR A 195 8.10 18.31 -5.98
C THR A 195 9.46 17.82 -5.49
N LYS A 196 10.54 18.46 -5.99
CA LYS A 196 11.93 18.08 -5.75
C LYS A 196 12.23 16.64 -6.25
N ARG A 197 13.39 16.07 -5.88
CA ARG A 197 13.86 14.75 -6.36
C ARG A 197 14.66 14.02 -5.29
N GLY A 198 14.73 12.69 -5.41
CA GLY A 198 15.52 11.82 -4.54
C GLY A 198 15.08 11.92 -3.09
N SER A 199 16.01 11.94 -2.17
CA SER A 199 15.72 12.02 -0.72
C SER A 199 15.03 13.31 -0.27
N LYS A 200 15.01 14.34 -1.15
CA LYS A 200 14.33 15.62 -0.91
C LYS A 200 12.92 15.68 -1.50
N THR A 201 12.44 14.60 -2.13
CA THR A 201 11.07 14.54 -2.66
C THR A 201 10.06 14.84 -1.56
N GLU A 202 9.08 15.68 -1.84
CA GLU A 202 7.98 16.03 -0.93
C GLU A 202 6.68 16.27 -1.69
N ILE A 203 5.59 16.33 -0.94
CA ILE A 203 4.28 16.71 -1.48
C ILE A 203 4.18 18.23 -1.51
N ALA A 204 3.94 18.77 -2.70
CA ALA A 204 3.54 20.17 -2.90
C ALA A 204 2.02 20.27 -2.93
N VAL A 205 1.52 21.43 -2.49
CA VAL A 205 0.12 21.80 -2.57
C VAL A 205 -0.04 22.82 -3.70
N TYR A 206 -0.97 22.59 -4.60
CA TYR A 206 -1.24 23.45 -5.75
C TYR A 206 -2.63 24.09 -5.64
N GLY A 207 -2.70 25.38 -5.99
CA GLY A 207 -3.95 26.13 -6.03
C GLY A 207 -4.43 26.63 -4.66
N ASP A 208 -5.07 27.79 -4.67
CA ASP A 208 -5.58 28.45 -3.45
C ASP A 208 -7.04 28.05 -3.14
N ASP A 209 -7.79 27.61 -4.15
CA ASP A 209 -9.21 27.23 -4.05
C ASP A 209 -9.38 25.70 -3.96
N ASN A 210 -9.04 25.16 -2.81
CA ASN A 210 -9.14 23.74 -2.51
C ASN A 210 -10.31 23.41 -1.58
N ASP A 211 -11.41 24.16 -1.66
CA ASP A 211 -12.57 24.03 -0.76
C ASP A 211 -13.53 22.90 -1.21
N SER A 212 -12.98 21.71 -1.45
CA SER A 212 -13.81 20.54 -1.68
C SER A 212 -14.15 19.87 -0.34
N ASN A 213 -15.45 19.60 -0.10
CA ASN A 213 -15.90 18.83 1.06
C ASN A 213 -15.28 17.42 1.13
N TYR A 214 -14.88 16.86 -0.03
CA TYR A 214 -14.24 15.55 -0.10
C TYR A 214 -12.74 15.56 0.25
N LEU A 215 -12.11 16.73 0.38
CA LEU A 215 -10.66 16.82 0.56
C LEU A 215 -10.20 16.16 1.87
N LEU A 216 -11.00 16.19 2.94
CA LEU A 216 -10.67 15.54 4.21
C LEU A 216 -10.46 14.02 4.09
N ASN A 217 -11.05 13.36 3.09
CA ASN A 217 -10.84 11.92 2.88
C ASN A 217 -9.36 11.56 2.58
N VAL A 218 -8.52 12.52 2.20
CA VAL A 218 -7.08 12.25 2.03
C VAL A 218 -6.39 11.96 3.37
N VAL A 219 -6.93 12.46 4.49
CA VAL A 219 -6.44 12.19 5.85
C VAL A 219 -6.67 10.72 6.19
N ASP A 220 -7.90 10.22 5.97
CA ASP A 220 -8.24 8.81 6.20
C ASP A 220 -7.49 7.89 5.24
N GLY A 221 -7.35 8.32 3.98
CA GLY A 221 -6.60 7.61 2.95
C GLY A 221 -5.09 7.54 3.21
N CYS A 222 -4.54 8.41 4.07
CA CYS A 222 -3.11 8.44 4.36
C CYS A 222 -2.70 7.28 5.27
N PRO A 223 -1.77 6.39 4.84
CA PRO A 223 -1.39 5.22 5.65
C PRO A 223 -0.51 5.55 6.84
N VAL A 224 -0.03 6.79 6.94
CA VAL A 224 0.88 7.31 7.98
C VAL A 224 0.39 8.66 8.51
N GLY A 225 1.06 9.24 9.49
CA GLY A 225 0.70 10.52 10.10
C GLY A 225 1.16 11.77 9.33
N ALA A 226 1.30 11.67 8.00
CA ALA A 226 1.72 12.81 7.19
C ALA A 226 0.60 13.82 6.94
N LEU A 227 -0.63 13.36 6.78
CA LEU A 227 -1.82 14.21 6.65
C LEU A 227 -2.71 14.00 7.86
N THR A 228 -3.07 15.10 8.52
CA THR A 228 -3.91 15.11 9.72
C THR A 228 -4.96 16.21 9.60
N GLU A 229 -6.15 15.97 10.15
CA GLU A 229 -7.18 16.99 10.24
C GLU A 229 -6.78 18.06 11.26
N LYS A 230 -6.77 19.32 10.85
CA LYS A 230 -6.34 20.46 11.69
C LYS A 230 -7.17 20.59 12.96
N ALA A 231 -8.49 20.37 12.87
CA ALA A 231 -9.42 20.52 13.99
C ALA A 231 -9.26 19.42 15.04
N PHE A 232 -8.91 18.19 14.64
CA PHE A 232 -8.79 17.05 15.54
C PHE A 232 -7.34 16.79 16.00
N ARG A 233 -6.35 17.33 15.32
CA ARG A 233 -4.92 17.10 15.60
C ARG A 233 -4.58 17.29 17.08
N PHE A 234 -3.93 16.31 17.68
CA PHE A 234 -3.46 16.25 19.08
C PHE A 234 -4.56 16.29 20.16
N LYS A 235 -5.82 16.09 19.80
CA LYS A 235 -6.92 16.10 20.79
C LYS A 235 -7.12 14.77 21.48
N MET A 236 -6.98 13.66 20.74
CA MET A 236 -7.26 12.33 21.28
C MET A 236 -6.37 11.29 20.60
N ARG A 237 -5.95 10.27 21.33
CA ARG A 237 -5.26 9.11 20.79
C ARG A 237 -6.23 8.06 20.32
N THR A 238 -5.90 7.34 19.26
CA THR A 238 -6.73 6.34 18.59
C THR A 238 -7.28 5.29 19.55
N TRP A 239 -6.49 4.82 20.50
CA TRP A 239 -6.89 3.80 21.47
C TRP A 239 -7.90 4.26 22.53
N PHE A 240 -8.16 5.56 22.65
CA PHE A 240 -9.21 6.12 23.48
C PHE A 240 -10.50 6.39 22.71
N LEU A 241 -10.50 6.31 21.37
CA LEU A 241 -11.68 6.52 20.56
C LEU A 241 -12.66 5.36 20.70
N LYS A 242 -13.95 5.69 20.71
CA LYS A 242 -15.04 4.71 20.71
C LYS A 242 -15.77 4.79 19.38
N THR A 243 -16.16 3.64 18.87
CA THR A 243 -16.97 3.55 17.65
C THR A 243 -18.44 3.67 17.98
N ALA A 244 -19.16 4.54 17.29
CA ALA A 244 -20.61 4.67 17.36
C ALA A 244 -21.22 4.59 15.96
N LYS A 245 -22.39 3.98 15.82
CA LYS A 245 -23.18 4.05 14.60
C LYS A 245 -23.81 5.44 14.51
N SER A 246 -23.62 6.11 13.37
CA SER A 246 -24.13 7.45 13.13
C SER A 246 -24.53 7.60 11.66
N ILE A 247 -25.36 8.61 11.37
CA ILE A 247 -25.74 9.03 10.04
C ILE A 247 -25.09 10.41 9.83
N CYS A 248 -24.39 10.57 8.70
CA CYS A 248 -23.84 11.87 8.34
C CYS A 248 -24.97 12.79 7.89
N ALA A 249 -25.17 13.93 8.57
CA ALA A 249 -26.22 14.88 8.23
C ALA A 249 -26.03 15.57 6.86
N GLU A 250 -24.79 15.57 6.35
CA GLU A 250 -24.46 16.22 5.07
C GLU A 250 -24.46 15.26 3.88
N SER A 251 -24.42 13.94 4.11
CA SER A 251 -24.28 12.93 3.05
C SER A 251 -25.38 11.85 3.10
N SER A 252 -26.43 12.05 3.87
CA SER A 252 -27.60 11.15 3.97
C SER A 252 -28.70 11.50 2.95
#